data_7aa5f5f25456ed8a9abde4f1713bbbed
#
_entry.id   7aa5f5f25456ed8a9abde4f1713bbbed
#
_cell.length_a   1.000
_cell.length_b   1.000
_cell.length_c   1.000
_cell.angle_alpha   90.00
_cell.angle_beta   90.00
_cell.angle_gamma   90.00
#
_symmetry.space_group_name_H-M   'P 1'
#
loop_
_entity.id
_entity.type
_entity.pdbx_description
1 polymer ?
#
loop_
_entity_poly.entity_id
_entity_poly.type
_entity_poly.pdbx_seq_one_letter_code
_entity_poly.pdbx_strand_id
1 'polypeptide(L)'
;MPSGPFAHVCLLVHDLDKAVEDWTKILTVLDPKQVEKRLVRYDYFEGGEDRMRWATFVSDHGAEIQLIEPAPNTPLGRRLAKHGEHVHHICLTTRDVEGSLDTLKQQGIEVVGQVSSDPDMTWQKWGWVSAKSAHGVLVEVAKPYETRNDGKWYPASEAQAAGE
;
A
#
# COMPACT_ATOMS: atom_id res chain seq x y z
N MET A 1 -10.58 -8.68 -13.18
CA MET A 1 -10.66 -9.48 -11.94
C MET A 1 -9.33 -9.42 -11.25
N PRO A 2 -9.25 -9.06 -9.98
CA PRO A 2 -8.00 -9.20 -9.24
C PRO A 2 -7.69 -10.69 -9.15
N SER A 3 -6.66 -11.09 -9.81
CA SER A 3 -6.32 -12.50 -10.01
C SER A 3 -5.19 -12.96 -9.09
N GLY A 4 -5.00 -12.33 -7.94
CA GLY A 4 -3.94 -12.74 -7.03
C GLY A 4 -3.84 -11.86 -5.78
N PRO A 5 -2.95 -12.24 -4.86
CA PRO A 5 -2.78 -11.54 -3.59
C PRO A 5 -2.00 -10.21 -3.71
N PHE A 6 -1.47 -9.86 -4.88
CA PHE A 6 -0.72 -8.62 -5.07
C PHE A 6 -1.66 -7.42 -5.09
N ALA A 7 -1.59 -6.56 -4.07
CA ALA A 7 -2.51 -5.45 -3.91
C ALA A 7 -1.95 -4.12 -4.43
N HIS A 8 -0.76 -3.74 -4.02
CA HIS A 8 -0.17 -2.48 -4.46
C HIS A 8 1.35 -2.43 -4.38
N VAL A 9 1.91 -1.47 -5.12
CA VAL A 9 3.25 -0.92 -4.90
C VAL A 9 3.10 0.49 -4.34
N CYS A 10 3.86 0.83 -3.31
CA CYS A 10 3.85 2.14 -2.67
C CYS A 10 5.18 2.85 -2.88
N LEU A 11 5.11 4.08 -3.38
CA LEU A 11 6.25 4.96 -3.58
C LEU A 11 6.20 6.13 -2.59
N LEU A 12 7.35 6.49 -2.02
CA LEU A 12 7.53 7.76 -1.33
C LEU A 12 7.98 8.82 -2.33
N VAL A 13 7.28 9.95 -2.34
CA VAL A 13 7.51 11.06 -3.26
C VAL A 13 7.64 12.38 -2.50
N HIS A 14 8.41 13.33 -3.06
CA HIS A 14 8.60 14.65 -2.46
C HIS A 14 7.43 15.59 -2.72
N ASP A 15 6.76 15.44 -3.85
CA ASP A 15 5.66 16.29 -4.31
C ASP A 15 4.57 15.40 -4.90
N LEU A 16 3.47 15.25 -4.18
CA LEU A 16 2.37 14.39 -4.57
C LEU A 16 1.69 14.88 -5.86
N ASP A 17 1.52 16.19 -6.02
CA ASP A 17 0.84 16.75 -7.19
C ASP A 17 1.66 16.49 -8.45
N LYS A 18 2.97 16.72 -8.37
CA LYS A 18 3.89 16.42 -9.47
C LYS A 18 3.94 14.93 -9.80
N ALA A 19 4.02 14.08 -8.77
CA ALA A 19 4.04 12.63 -8.95
C ALA A 19 2.74 12.12 -9.60
N VAL A 20 1.58 12.63 -9.18
CA VAL A 20 0.29 12.30 -9.79
C VAL A 20 0.25 12.74 -11.26
N GLU A 21 0.74 13.93 -11.59
CA GLU A 21 0.82 14.41 -12.97
C GLU A 21 1.68 13.47 -13.84
N ASP A 22 2.86 13.11 -13.36
CA ASP A 22 3.80 12.27 -14.10
C ASP A 22 3.28 10.83 -14.28
N TRP A 23 2.76 10.24 -13.20
CA TRP A 23 2.15 8.91 -13.27
C TRP A 23 0.89 8.86 -14.13
N THR A 24 0.10 9.94 -14.15
CA THR A 24 -1.04 10.06 -15.08
C THR A 24 -0.56 9.99 -16.52
N LYS A 25 0.52 10.70 -16.89
CA LYS A 25 1.10 10.64 -18.23
C LYS A 25 1.61 9.23 -18.57
N ILE A 26 2.33 8.60 -17.65
CA ILE A 26 2.85 7.23 -17.81
C ILE A 26 1.69 6.25 -18.06
N LEU A 27 0.71 6.26 -17.18
CA LEU A 27 -0.42 5.32 -17.26
C LEU A 27 -1.36 5.61 -18.42
N THR A 28 -1.50 6.86 -18.85
CA THR A 28 -2.28 7.18 -20.06
C THR A 28 -1.74 6.44 -21.30
N VAL A 29 -0.44 6.19 -21.33
CA VAL A 29 0.20 5.45 -22.43
C VAL A 29 0.18 3.94 -22.21
N LEU A 30 0.48 3.50 -20.97
CA LEU A 30 0.75 2.09 -20.67
C LEU A 30 -0.49 1.31 -20.18
N ASP A 31 -1.36 1.97 -19.42
CA ASP A 31 -2.61 1.41 -18.91
C ASP A 31 -3.67 2.50 -18.73
N PRO A 32 -4.26 3.01 -19.83
CA PRO A 32 -5.20 4.12 -19.78
C PRO A 32 -6.44 3.83 -18.93
N LYS A 33 -6.83 2.57 -18.79
CA LYS A 33 -7.99 2.19 -17.97
C LYS A 33 -7.76 2.48 -16.49
N GLN A 34 -6.53 2.38 -16.01
CA GLN A 34 -6.18 2.69 -14.63
C GLN A 34 -6.29 4.19 -14.34
N VAL A 35 -6.09 5.05 -15.34
CA VAL A 35 -6.30 6.49 -15.23
C VAL A 35 -7.78 6.86 -15.33
N GLU A 36 -8.48 6.29 -16.30
CA GLU A 36 -9.89 6.60 -16.58
C GLU A 36 -10.81 6.20 -15.43
N LYS A 37 -10.51 5.09 -14.78
CA LYS A 37 -11.41 4.54 -13.78
C LYS A 37 -11.28 5.20 -12.43
N ARG A 38 -10.07 5.38 -11.89
CA ARG A 38 -9.95 6.05 -10.60
C ARG A 38 -8.53 6.45 -10.22
N LEU A 39 -8.32 7.74 -10.16
CA LEU A 39 -7.36 8.32 -9.25
C LEU A 39 -8.09 8.68 -7.95
N VAL A 40 -7.71 8.07 -6.85
CA VAL A 40 -8.23 8.43 -5.51
C VAL A 40 -7.14 9.19 -4.77
N ARG A 41 -7.50 10.36 -4.23
CA ARG A 41 -6.59 11.21 -3.42
C ARG A 41 -7.14 11.34 -2.02
N TYR A 42 -6.25 11.34 -1.05
CA TYR A 42 -6.58 11.54 0.35
C TYR A 42 -5.55 12.42 1.03
N ASP A 43 -6.02 13.54 1.58
CA ASP A 43 -5.21 14.43 2.37
C ASP A 43 -5.47 14.13 3.86
N TYR A 44 -4.55 13.42 4.49
CA TYR A 44 -4.63 13.06 5.90
C TYR A 44 -3.72 13.99 6.70
N PHE A 45 -4.32 14.84 7.51
CA PHE A 45 -3.57 15.91 8.19
C PHE A 45 -3.67 15.89 9.71
N GLU A 46 -4.50 15.08 10.32
CA GLU A 46 -4.72 15.18 11.74
C GLU A 46 -4.07 14.05 12.53
N GLY A 47 -3.07 14.48 13.32
CA GLY A 47 -2.71 13.86 14.58
C GLY A 47 -2.10 12.46 14.52
N GLY A 48 -0.80 12.36 14.25
CA GLY A 48 -0.09 11.10 14.42
C GLY A 48 1.32 11.13 13.86
N GLU A 49 2.07 10.08 14.14
CA GLU A 49 3.43 9.90 13.61
C GLU A 49 3.46 9.71 12.09
N ASP A 50 2.31 9.39 11.47
CA ASP A 50 2.18 9.05 10.05
C ASP A 50 1.41 10.09 9.23
N ARG A 51 1.59 11.37 9.56
CA ARG A 51 1.01 12.45 8.76
C ARG A 51 1.50 12.39 7.32
N MET A 52 0.56 12.27 6.38
CA MET A 52 0.87 12.14 4.96
C MET A 52 -0.29 12.63 4.07
N ARG A 53 0.04 12.94 2.85
CA ARG A 53 -0.90 12.97 1.72
C ARG A 53 -0.66 11.73 0.88
N TRP A 54 -1.69 11.15 0.30
CA TRP A 54 -1.51 10.03 -0.61
C TRP A 54 -2.49 10.05 -1.78
N ALA A 55 -2.13 9.36 -2.84
CA ALA A 55 -2.96 9.09 -3.99
C ALA A 55 -2.76 7.64 -4.43
N THR A 56 -3.77 7.05 -5.02
CA THR A 56 -3.66 5.72 -5.60
C THR A 56 -4.36 5.65 -6.96
N PHE A 57 -3.69 5.02 -7.91
CA PHE A 57 -4.27 4.64 -9.20
C PHE A 57 -4.79 3.22 -9.07
N VAL A 58 -6.11 3.09 -8.99
CA VAL A 58 -6.78 1.79 -8.81
C VAL A 58 -6.94 1.10 -10.17
N SER A 59 -6.49 -0.14 -10.28
CA SER A 59 -6.63 -0.93 -11.49
C SER A 59 -7.75 -1.97 -11.41
N ASP A 60 -8.19 -2.44 -12.58
CA ASP A 60 -9.16 -3.53 -12.66
C ASP A 60 -8.54 -4.92 -12.47
N HIS A 61 -7.23 -5.00 -12.61
CA HIS A 61 -6.48 -6.25 -12.49
C HIS A 61 -5.79 -6.43 -11.14
N GLY A 62 -6.13 -5.60 -10.15
CA GLY A 62 -5.81 -5.80 -8.75
C GLY A 62 -4.57 -5.11 -8.23
N ALA A 63 -3.66 -4.64 -9.08
CA ALA A 63 -2.47 -3.93 -8.62
C ALA A 63 -2.71 -2.42 -8.61
N GLU A 64 -2.62 -1.80 -7.44
CA GLU A 64 -2.68 -0.35 -7.31
C GLU A 64 -1.26 0.26 -7.29
N ILE A 65 -1.14 1.47 -7.79
CA ILE A 65 0.06 2.29 -7.63
C ILE A 65 -0.27 3.39 -6.63
N GLN A 66 0.34 3.30 -5.44
CA GLN A 66 0.18 4.27 -4.37
C GLN A 66 1.35 5.24 -4.34
N LEU A 67 1.04 6.51 -4.17
CA LEU A 67 2.01 7.59 -4.00
C LEU A 67 1.77 8.23 -2.64
N ILE A 68 2.82 8.33 -1.83
CA ILE A 68 2.77 8.92 -0.50
C ILE A 68 3.76 10.08 -0.42
N GLU A 69 3.24 11.25 -0.06
CA GLU A 69 4.03 12.42 0.37
C GLU A 69 3.95 12.50 1.89
N PRO A 70 4.96 12.02 2.62
CA PRO A 70 4.96 12.07 4.07
C PRO A 70 5.30 13.46 4.58
N ALA A 71 4.73 13.85 5.73
CA ALA A 71 5.15 15.08 6.39
C ALA A 71 6.63 14.99 6.85
N PRO A 72 7.40 16.09 6.78
CA PRO A 72 8.87 16.06 6.98
C PRO A 72 9.31 15.48 8.33
N ASN A 73 8.55 15.74 9.39
CA ASN A 73 8.91 15.35 10.76
C ASN A 73 8.42 13.95 11.16
N THR A 74 7.94 13.18 10.22
CA THR A 74 7.51 11.79 10.45
C THR A 74 8.64 10.80 10.17
N PRO A 75 8.55 9.54 10.64
CA PRO A 75 9.50 8.50 10.28
C PRO A 75 9.66 8.33 8.75
N LEU A 76 8.56 8.34 8.00
CA LEU A 76 8.58 8.26 6.53
C LEU A 76 9.19 9.52 5.89
N GLY A 77 8.91 10.70 6.42
CA GLY A 77 9.51 11.96 5.96
C GLY A 77 11.03 11.97 6.12
N ARG A 78 11.53 11.52 7.27
CA ARG A 78 12.97 11.37 7.50
C ARG A 78 13.60 10.32 6.57
N ARG A 79 12.89 9.22 6.31
CA ARG A 79 13.33 8.21 5.36
C ARG A 79 13.45 8.78 3.94
N LEU A 80 12.43 9.50 3.49
CA LEU A 80 12.41 10.15 2.19
C LEU A 80 13.56 11.17 2.07
N ALA A 81 13.77 12.00 3.10
CA ALA A 81 14.88 12.96 3.11
C ALA A 81 16.27 12.29 3.01
N LYS A 82 16.42 11.11 3.63
CA LYS A 82 17.68 10.36 3.62
C LYS A 82 17.95 9.62 2.31
N HIS A 83 16.91 9.05 1.71
CA HIS A 83 17.07 8.10 0.60
C HIS A 83 16.57 8.64 -0.76
N GLY A 84 15.89 9.80 -0.77
CA GLY A 84 15.19 10.29 -1.95
C GLY A 84 13.93 9.49 -2.27
N GLU A 85 13.32 9.77 -3.41
CA GLU A 85 12.13 9.05 -3.87
C GLU A 85 12.44 7.59 -4.20
N HIS A 86 11.62 6.67 -3.73
CA HIS A 86 11.84 5.23 -3.92
C HIS A 86 10.57 4.42 -3.68
N VAL A 87 10.59 3.16 -4.10
CA VAL A 87 9.59 2.17 -3.70
C VAL A 87 9.77 1.85 -2.21
N HIS A 88 8.77 2.19 -1.40
CA HIS A 88 8.79 1.93 0.03
C HIS A 88 8.41 0.48 0.34
N HIS A 89 7.32 -0.01 -0.23
CA HIS A 89 6.87 -1.37 -0.03
C HIS A 89 6.02 -1.90 -1.20
N ILE A 90 5.86 -3.20 -1.20
CA ILE A 90 4.80 -3.88 -1.94
C ILE A 90 3.83 -4.51 -0.95
N CYS A 91 2.56 -4.64 -1.31
CA CYS A 91 1.56 -5.27 -0.46
C CYS A 91 1.06 -6.57 -1.08
N LEU A 92 1.09 -7.62 -0.28
CA LEU A 92 0.47 -8.90 -0.57
C LEU A 92 -0.65 -9.15 0.45
N THR A 93 -1.78 -9.68 -0.01
CA THR A 93 -2.93 -9.90 0.87
C THR A 93 -3.10 -11.36 1.26
N THR A 94 -3.58 -11.58 2.47
CA THR A 94 -3.97 -12.89 3.01
C THR A 94 -5.15 -12.73 3.95
N ARG A 95 -5.99 -13.75 4.07
CA ARG A 95 -7.11 -13.76 5.02
C ARG A 95 -6.64 -13.88 6.47
N ASP A 96 -5.52 -14.57 6.70
CA ASP A 96 -4.91 -14.79 8.00
C ASP A 96 -3.52 -14.14 8.06
N VAL A 97 -3.49 -12.87 8.43
CA VAL A 97 -2.26 -12.09 8.52
C VAL A 97 -1.33 -12.64 9.59
N GLU A 98 -1.86 -12.91 10.79
CA GLU A 98 -1.09 -13.41 11.92
C GLU A 98 -0.48 -14.79 11.61
N GLY A 99 -1.30 -15.74 11.15
CA GLY A 99 -0.84 -17.09 10.83
C GLY A 99 0.16 -17.12 9.68
N SER A 100 -0.03 -16.25 8.68
CA SER A 100 0.92 -16.13 7.57
C SER A 100 2.27 -15.60 8.05
N LEU A 101 2.29 -14.56 8.89
CA LEU A 101 3.54 -14.00 9.43
C LEU A 101 4.24 -15.00 10.36
N ASP A 102 3.50 -15.74 11.18
CA ASP A 102 4.07 -16.78 12.05
C ASP A 102 4.67 -17.93 11.25
N THR A 103 4.01 -18.33 10.16
CA THR A 103 4.57 -19.34 9.24
C THR A 103 5.88 -18.86 8.61
N LEU A 104 5.93 -17.60 8.17
CA LEU A 104 7.15 -17.00 7.62
C LEU A 104 8.28 -16.96 8.65
N LYS A 105 8.00 -16.59 9.89
CA LYS A 105 8.99 -16.64 10.99
C LYS A 105 9.55 -18.04 11.20
N GLN A 106 8.70 -19.08 11.19
CA GLN A 106 9.11 -20.47 11.31
C GLN A 106 10.04 -20.93 10.18
N GLN A 107 9.91 -20.31 8.99
CA GLN A 107 10.79 -20.53 7.86
C GLN A 107 12.07 -19.66 7.86
N GLY A 108 12.31 -18.91 8.93
CA GLY A 108 13.50 -18.06 9.06
C GLY A 108 13.40 -16.69 8.39
N ILE A 109 12.21 -16.29 7.96
CA ILE A 109 11.94 -14.94 7.41
C ILE A 109 11.74 -13.95 8.55
N GLU A 110 12.47 -12.84 8.53
CA GLU A 110 12.36 -11.79 9.54
C GLU A 110 11.08 -10.97 9.35
N VAL A 111 10.29 -10.89 10.41
CA VAL A 111 9.07 -10.07 10.48
C VAL A 111 9.36 -8.87 11.37
N VAL A 112 8.93 -7.68 10.96
CA VAL A 112 9.20 -6.42 11.66
C VAL A 112 7.97 -5.99 12.46
N GLY A 113 8.18 -5.67 13.73
CA GLY A 113 7.14 -5.15 14.61
C GLY A 113 6.03 -6.16 14.91
N GLN A 114 4.86 -5.65 15.22
CA GLN A 114 3.66 -6.42 15.52
C GLN A 114 2.60 -6.18 14.46
N VAL A 115 1.60 -7.07 14.40
CA VAL A 115 0.42 -6.84 13.58
C VAL A 115 -0.31 -5.60 14.07
N SER A 116 -0.57 -4.69 13.15
CA SER A 116 -1.27 -3.44 13.40
C SER A 116 -2.73 -3.53 12.93
N SER A 117 -3.56 -2.67 13.48
CA SER A 117 -4.94 -2.45 13.04
C SER A 117 -5.25 -0.96 13.15
N ASP A 118 -6.17 -0.48 12.34
CA ASP A 118 -6.65 0.90 12.40
C ASP A 118 -7.89 0.96 13.32
N PRO A 119 -7.97 1.89 14.29
CA PRO A 119 -9.15 2.05 15.13
C PRO A 119 -10.44 2.30 14.36
N ASP A 120 -10.35 2.98 13.22
CA ASP A 120 -11.50 3.29 12.35
C ASP A 120 -11.82 2.17 11.34
N MET A 121 -10.88 1.22 11.19
CA MET A 121 -11.02 0.05 10.31
C MET A 121 -10.63 -1.22 11.06
N THR A 122 -11.37 -1.56 12.11
CA THR A 122 -11.05 -2.68 13.03
C THR A 122 -11.00 -4.06 12.35
N TRP A 123 -11.60 -4.20 11.20
CA TRP A 123 -11.54 -5.40 10.36
C TRP A 123 -10.18 -5.56 9.68
N GLN A 124 -9.47 -4.44 9.39
CA GLN A 124 -8.20 -4.44 8.68
C GLN A 124 -7.05 -4.76 9.65
N LYS A 125 -6.17 -5.63 9.18
CA LYS A 125 -4.94 -5.97 9.86
C LYS A 125 -3.81 -6.00 8.86
N TRP A 126 -2.63 -5.56 9.28
CA TRP A 126 -1.42 -5.65 8.48
C TRP A 126 -0.19 -5.86 9.35
N GLY A 127 0.83 -6.41 8.75
CA GLY A 127 2.15 -6.58 9.34
C GLY A 127 3.22 -6.57 8.27
N TRP A 128 4.47 -6.70 8.65
CA TRP A 128 5.58 -6.41 7.78
C TRP A 128 6.63 -7.52 7.76
N VAL A 129 7.02 -7.93 6.56
CA VAL A 129 8.23 -8.70 6.34
C VAL A 129 9.38 -7.72 6.14
N SER A 130 10.50 -7.98 6.85
CA SER A 130 11.70 -7.15 6.78
C SER A 130 12.24 -7.02 5.36
N ALA A 131 12.58 -5.80 4.98
CA ALA A 131 13.28 -5.55 3.71
C ALA A 131 14.59 -6.34 3.60
N LYS A 132 15.24 -6.67 4.71
CA LYS A 132 16.44 -7.51 4.74
C LYS A 132 16.16 -8.93 4.24
N SER A 133 15.05 -9.53 4.66
CA SER A 133 14.64 -10.86 4.19
C SER A 133 14.08 -10.85 2.77
N ALA A 134 13.55 -9.72 2.32
CA ALA A 134 12.97 -9.55 1.00
C ALA A 134 13.88 -8.78 0.01
N HIS A 135 15.19 -8.82 0.24
CA HIS A 135 16.22 -8.27 -0.67
C HIS A 135 16.07 -6.79 -1.02
N GLY A 136 15.66 -5.97 -0.05
CA GLY A 136 15.64 -4.51 -0.16
C GLY A 136 14.24 -3.88 -0.23
N VAL A 137 13.18 -4.67 -0.37
CA VAL A 137 11.80 -4.19 -0.40
C VAL A 137 11.09 -4.60 0.87
N LEU A 138 10.48 -3.65 1.58
CA LEU A 138 9.56 -3.96 2.67
C LEU A 138 8.31 -4.62 2.09
N VAL A 139 7.82 -5.70 2.71
CA VAL A 139 6.60 -6.36 2.24
C VAL A 139 5.52 -6.18 3.29
N GLU A 140 4.45 -5.49 2.91
CA GLU A 140 3.23 -5.43 3.68
C GLU A 140 2.43 -6.71 3.46
N VAL A 141 1.97 -7.30 4.56
CA VAL A 141 1.03 -8.43 4.56
C VAL A 141 -0.25 -7.93 5.18
N ALA A 142 -1.31 -7.83 4.39
CA ALA A 142 -2.57 -7.22 4.81
C ALA A 142 -3.79 -8.10 4.51
N LYS A 143 -4.93 -7.82 5.15
CA LYS A 143 -6.19 -8.43 4.73
C LYS A 143 -6.63 -7.91 3.37
N PRO A 144 -7.32 -8.72 2.54
CA PRO A 144 -7.86 -8.28 1.26
C PRO A 144 -8.80 -7.09 1.42
N TYR A 145 -8.63 -6.08 0.59
CA TYR A 145 -9.38 -4.85 0.64
C TYR A 145 -9.74 -4.33 -0.76
N GLU A 146 -10.68 -3.41 -0.81
CA GLU A 146 -10.95 -2.57 -1.97
C GLU A 146 -10.85 -1.10 -1.59
N THR A 147 -10.24 -0.29 -2.44
CA THR A 147 -10.20 1.16 -2.27
C THR A 147 -11.42 1.79 -2.92
N ARG A 148 -12.21 2.57 -2.17
CA ARG A 148 -13.38 3.29 -2.68
C ARG A 148 -13.08 4.76 -2.95
N ASN A 149 -14.02 5.44 -3.59
CA ASN A 149 -13.87 6.83 -4.03
C ASN A 149 -13.69 7.85 -2.88
N ASP A 150 -14.04 7.47 -1.66
CA ASP A 150 -13.82 8.26 -0.45
C ASP A 150 -12.38 8.17 0.09
N GLY A 151 -11.51 7.41 -0.59
CA GLY A 151 -10.13 7.18 -0.18
C GLY A 151 -9.96 6.15 0.92
N LYS A 152 -11.02 5.51 1.38
CA LYS A 152 -10.96 4.50 2.44
C LYS A 152 -10.90 3.09 1.88
N TRP A 153 -10.35 2.20 2.69
CA TRP A 153 -10.36 0.78 2.45
C TRP A 153 -11.63 0.14 3.01
N TYR A 154 -12.13 -0.84 2.29
CA TYR A 154 -13.27 -1.68 2.69
C TYR A 154 -12.88 -3.14 2.50
N PRO A 155 -13.49 -4.07 3.26
CA PRO A 155 -13.25 -5.49 3.03
C PRO A 155 -13.53 -5.86 1.56
N ALA A 156 -12.62 -6.59 0.94
CA ALA A 156 -12.89 -7.13 -0.39
C ALA A 156 -14.11 -8.06 -0.35
N SER A 157 -14.97 -7.97 -1.36
CA SER A 157 -16.14 -8.85 -1.44
C SER A 157 -15.73 -10.31 -1.55
N GLU A 158 -16.51 -11.23 -0.97
CA GLU A 158 -16.21 -12.68 -1.01
C GLU A 158 -16.09 -13.23 -2.44
N ALA A 159 -16.75 -12.59 -3.41
CA ALA A 159 -16.64 -12.96 -4.82
C ALA A 159 -15.23 -12.70 -5.42
N GLN A 160 -14.46 -11.80 -4.83
CA GLN A 160 -13.07 -11.52 -5.23
C GLN A 160 -12.07 -12.48 -4.54
N ALA A 161 -12.47 -13.08 -3.44
CA ALA A 161 -11.63 -13.97 -2.63
C ALA A 161 -11.77 -15.45 -3.02
N ALA A 162 -12.72 -15.81 -3.87
CA ALA A 162 -12.99 -17.18 -4.32
C ALA A 162 -12.24 -17.58 -5.61
N GLY A 163 -11.28 -16.78 -6.04
CA GLY A 163 -10.42 -17.05 -7.21
C GLY A 163 -9.12 -17.78 -6.86
N GLU A 164 -9.12 -18.58 -5.79
CA GLU A 164 -8.05 -19.53 -5.44
C GLU A 164 -8.43 -20.95 -5.83
#